data_b4f9bba86752fab6c036720275a39973
#
_entry.id   b4f9bba86752fab6c036720275a39973
#
_cell.length_a   1.000
_cell.length_b   1.000
_cell.length_c   1.000
_cell.angle_alpha   90.00
_cell.angle_beta   90.00
_cell.angle_gamma   90.00
#
_symmetry.space_group_name_H-M   'P 1'
#
loop_
_entity.id
_entity.type
_entity.pdbx_description
1 polymer ?
#
loop_
_entity_poly.entity_id
_entity_poly.type
_entity_poly.pdbx_seq_one_letter_code
_entity_poly.pdbx_strand_id
1 'polypeptide(L)'
;MNHIGFHLYEYLRHFANAARRMLGVQLQTGPRGQMFFDYNGRRVIASSSFMGIEPNVMKECLNTAEYQNEREHLLHIIAGRRAVVTVSYLERLKGLPLQLQAISSLLESMPSLASTIVFIIVDIPNEND
;
A
#
# COMPACT_ATOMS: atom_id res chain seq x y z
N MET A 1 -13.50 -3.42 -28.21
CA MET A 1 -13.91 -3.25 -26.79
C MET A 1 -13.03 -2.16 -26.19
N ASN A 2 -13.62 -1.20 -25.49
CA ASN A 2 -12.87 -0.10 -24.86
C ASN A 2 -12.91 -0.28 -23.34
N HIS A 3 -11.80 0.04 -22.67
CA HIS A 3 -11.68 -0.08 -21.22
C HIS A 3 -11.25 1.27 -20.63
N ILE A 4 -11.93 1.68 -19.55
CA ILE A 4 -11.62 2.88 -18.77
C ILE A 4 -11.32 2.42 -17.35
N GLY A 5 -10.14 2.75 -16.85
CA GLY A 5 -9.69 2.43 -15.50
C GLY A 5 -9.72 3.63 -14.56
N PHE A 6 -10.09 3.38 -13.31
CA PHE A 6 -10.06 4.36 -12.23
C PHE A 6 -9.28 3.80 -11.04
N HIS A 7 -8.60 4.65 -10.29
CA HIS A 7 -7.90 4.22 -9.08
C HIS A 7 -8.85 3.87 -7.94
N LEU A 8 -9.93 4.62 -7.79
CA LEU A 8 -10.91 4.42 -6.72
C LEU A 8 -12.29 4.09 -7.31
N TYR A 9 -13.00 3.21 -6.62
CA TYR A 9 -14.38 2.86 -6.99
C TYR A 9 -15.32 4.06 -6.98
N GLU A 10 -15.10 5.02 -6.11
CA GLU A 10 -15.90 6.24 -6.07
C GLU A 10 -15.79 7.06 -7.36
N TYR A 11 -14.58 7.17 -7.92
CA TYR A 11 -14.37 7.85 -9.20
C TYR A 11 -15.06 7.10 -10.35
N LEU A 12 -14.99 5.77 -10.34
CA LEU A 12 -15.74 4.94 -11.28
C LEU A 12 -17.23 5.21 -11.16
N ARG A 13 -17.79 5.24 -9.95
CA ARG A 13 -19.20 5.50 -9.69
C ARG A 13 -19.63 6.90 -10.15
N HIS A 14 -18.82 7.91 -9.89
CA HIS A 14 -19.11 9.28 -10.36
C HIS A 14 -19.08 9.37 -11.88
N PHE A 15 -18.07 8.77 -12.51
CA PHE A 15 -18.01 8.67 -13.97
C PHE A 15 -19.25 7.96 -14.54
N ALA A 16 -19.61 6.81 -14.00
CA ALA A 16 -20.77 6.04 -14.44
C ALA A 16 -22.07 6.83 -14.32
N ASN A 17 -22.26 7.55 -13.21
CA ASN A 17 -23.44 8.43 -13.04
C ASN A 17 -23.45 9.60 -14.04
N ALA A 18 -22.30 10.20 -14.31
CA ALA A 18 -22.17 11.26 -15.31
C ALA A 18 -22.49 10.73 -16.71
N ALA A 19 -21.91 9.58 -17.10
CA ALA A 19 -22.17 8.93 -18.38
C ALA A 19 -23.68 8.63 -18.56
N ARG A 20 -24.33 8.09 -17.52
CA ARG A 20 -25.76 7.84 -17.54
C ARG A 20 -26.58 9.11 -17.75
N ARG A 21 -26.24 10.20 -17.06
CA ARG A 21 -26.98 11.46 -17.12
C ARG A 21 -26.75 12.21 -18.41
N MET A 22 -25.51 12.25 -18.89
CA MET A 22 -25.13 13.07 -20.04
C MET A 22 -25.31 12.33 -21.37
N LEU A 23 -25.08 11.01 -21.40
CA LEU A 23 -25.12 10.21 -22.63
C LEU A 23 -26.34 9.30 -22.70
N GLY A 24 -27.15 9.23 -21.64
CA GLY A 24 -28.36 8.37 -21.61
C GLY A 24 -28.04 6.87 -21.62
N VAL A 25 -26.80 6.46 -21.38
CA VAL A 25 -26.40 5.06 -21.42
C VAL A 25 -26.94 4.25 -20.25
N GLN A 26 -27.26 2.99 -20.51
CA GLN A 26 -27.67 2.05 -19.46
C GLN A 26 -26.44 1.32 -18.92
N LEU A 27 -26.25 1.42 -17.60
CA LEU A 27 -25.16 0.78 -16.90
C LEU A 27 -25.57 -0.64 -16.47
N GLN A 28 -24.70 -1.59 -16.72
CA GLN A 28 -24.80 -2.96 -16.24
C GLN A 28 -23.62 -3.22 -15.31
N THR A 29 -23.87 -3.91 -14.21
CA THR A 29 -22.81 -4.31 -13.27
C THR A 29 -22.38 -5.73 -13.58
N GLY A 30 -21.08 -5.93 -13.73
CA GLY A 30 -20.45 -7.22 -13.95
C GLY A 30 -19.73 -7.76 -12.72
N PRO A 31 -19.07 -8.90 -12.87
CA PRO A 31 -18.24 -9.48 -11.81
C PRO A 31 -17.16 -8.49 -11.33
N ARG A 32 -16.79 -8.60 -10.04
CA ARG A 32 -15.72 -7.78 -9.42
C ARG A 32 -15.96 -6.27 -9.46
N GLY A 33 -17.23 -5.82 -9.49
CA GLY A 33 -17.56 -4.40 -9.48
C GLY A 33 -17.28 -3.65 -10.78
N GLN A 34 -17.01 -4.34 -11.87
CA GLN A 34 -16.92 -3.74 -13.21
C GLN A 34 -18.28 -3.23 -13.65
N MET A 35 -18.29 -2.13 -14.40
CA MET A 35 -19.49 -1.57 -15.03
C MET A 35 -19.35 -1.63 -16.55
N PHE A 36 -20.44 -1.93 -17.21
CA PHE A 36 -20.50 -2.03 -18.68
C PHE A 36 -21.60 -1.13 -19.21
N PHE A 37 -21.36 -0.53 -20.34
CA PHE A 37 -22.36 0.19 -21.10
C PHE A 37 -22.02 0.19 -22.59
N ASP A 38 -23.04 0.31 -23.41
CA ASP A 38 -22.88 0.41 -24.85
C ASP A 38 -22.99 1.87 -25.26
N TYR A 39 -22.04 2.35 -26.08
CA TYR A 39 -21.98 3.69 -26.59
C TYR A 39 -21.50 3.71 -28.06
N ASN A 40 -22.29 4.25 -28.96
CA ASN A 40 -22.01 4.32 -30.41
C ASN A 40 -21.59 2.96 -30.98
N GLY A 41 -22.37 1.91 -30.67
CA GLY A 41 -22.13 0.54 -31.18
C GLY A 41 -20.91 -0.15 -30.57
N ARG A 42 -20.29 0.42 -29.53
CA ARG A 42 -19.12 -0.16 -28.83
C ARG A 42 -19.44 -0.45 -27.39
N ARG A 43 -19.03 -1.61 -26.92
CA ARG A 43 -19.08 -1.93 -25.48
C ARG A 43 -17.88 -1.33 -24.77
N VAL A 44 -18.17 -0.51 -23.77
CA VAL A 44 -17.19 0.09 -22.87
C VAL A 44 -17.24 -0.62 -21.53
N ILE A 45 -16.06 -0.99 -21.03
CA ILE A 45 -15.88 -1.53 -19.67
C ILE A 45 -15.27 -0.42 -18.84
N ALA A 46 -15.84 -0.16 -17.68
CA ALA A 46 -15.26 0.71 -16.68
C ALA A 46 -14.99 -0.09 -15.40
N SER A 47 -13.76 -0.03 -14.90
CA SER A 47 -13.36 -0.75 -13.70
C SER A 47 -12.52 0.11 -12.77
N SER A 48 -12.45 -0.27 -11.50
CA SER A 48 -11.50 0.31 -10.55
C SER A 48 -10.39 -0.69 -10.26
N SER A 49 -9.16 -0.21 -10.23
CA SER A 49 -8.00 -0.94 -9.75
C SER A 49 -7.03 0.03 -9.08
N PHE A 50 -6.54 -0.36 -7.92
CA PHE A 50 -5.53 0.45 -7.24
C PHE A 50 -4.25 0.51 -8.07
N MET A 51 -3.48 1.58 -7.85
CA MET A 51 -2.16 1.71 -8.42
C MET A 51 -1.28 0.55 -7.93
N GLY A 52 -0.64 -0.13 -8.86
CA GLY A 52 0.32 -1.18 -8.55
C GLY A 52 1.72 -0.63 -8.27
N ILE A 53 2.65 -1.51 -8.08
CA ILE A 53 4.07 -1.22 -8.02
C ILE A 53 4.73 -1.63 -9.34
N GLU A 54 5.83 -0.92 -9.70
CA GLU A 54 6.66 -1.29 -10.83
C GLU A 54 7.84 -2.17 -10.35
N PRO A 55 7.80 -3.48 -10.61
CA PRO A 55 8.81 -4.40 -10.07
C PRO A 55 10.23 -4.11 -10.54
N ASN A 56 10.40 -3.52 -11.73
CA ASN A 56 11.72 -3.21 -12.26
C ASN A 56 12.38 -2.06 -11.51
N VAL A 57 11.62 -1.01 -11.17
CA VAL A 57 12.11 0.09 -10.33
C VAL A 57 12.57 -0.44 -8.97
N MET A 58 11.81 -1.36 -8.36
CA MET A 58 12.22 -1.98 -7.10
C MET A 58 13.52 -2.79 -7.25
N LYS A 59 13.66 -3.57 -8.33
CA LYS A 59 14.89 -4.32 -8.59
C LYS A 59 16.10 -3.41 -8.81
N GLU A 60 15.93 -2.31 -9.51
CA GLU A 60 16.97 -1.32 -9.71
C GLU A 60 17.44 -0.72 -8.38
N CYS A 61 16.51 -0.34 -7.50
CA CYS A 61 16.84 0.13 -6.16
C CYS A 61 17.65 -0.90 -5.35
N LEU A 62 17.29 -2.19 -5.43
CA LEU A 62 18.00 -3.27 -4.73
C LEU A 62 19.44 -3.48 -5.23
N ASN A 63 19.77 -3.01 -6.42
CA ASN A 63 21.11 -3.15 -7.00
C ASN A 63 22.00 -1.92 -6.76
N THR A 64 21.52 -0.88 -6.09
CA THR A 64 22.33 0.31 -5.78
C THR A 64 23.35 0.02 -4.69
N ALA A 65 24.48 0.72 -4.74
CA ALA A 65 25.51 0.62 -3.70
C ALA A 65 24.98 1.09 -2.33
N GLU A 66 24.14 2.11 -2.32
CA GLU A 66 23.48 2.63 -1.10
C GLU A 66 22.66 1.54 -0.42
N TYR A 67 21.82 0.84 -1.20
CA TYR A 67 21.04 -0.28 -0.65
C TYR A 67 21.94 -1.39 -0.09
N GLN A 68 23.00 -1.77 -0.79
CA GLN A 68 23.87 -2.85 -0.34
C GLN A 68 24.59 -2.48 0.97
N ASN A 69 25.07 -1.24 1.08
CA ASN A 69 25.71 -0.74 2.32
C ASN A 69 24.72 -0.73 3.50
N GLU A 70 23.50 -0.22 3.28
CA GLU A 70 22.47 -0.18 4.32
C GLU A 70 22.01 -1.59 4.71
N ARG A 71 21.90 -2.49 3.74
CA ARG A 71 21.59 -3.90 3.99
C ARG A 71 22.64 -4.57 4.89
N GLU A 72 23.91 -4.35 4.65
CA GLU A 72 24.99 -4.89 5.48
C GLU A 72 24.93 -4.32 6.91
N HIS A 73 24.69 -3.01 7.03
CA HIS A 73 24.51 -2.36 8.32
C HIS A 73 23.33 -2.97 9.10
N LEU A 74 22.17 -3.12 8.47
CA LEU A 74 21.00 -3.74 9.08
C LEU A 74 21.22 -5.20 9.45
N LEU A 75 21.91 -5.98 8.61
CA LEU A 75 22.25 -7.37 8.93
C LEU A 75 23.15 -7.47 10.18
N HIS A 76 24.05 -6.52 10.34
CA HIS A 76 24.88 -6.44 11.55
C HIS A 76 24.04 -6.16 12.81
N ILE A 77 23.10 -5.22 12.74
CA ILE A 77 22.15 -4.93 13.83
C ILE A 77 21.29 -6.14 14.16
N ILE A 78 20.76 -6.82 13.13
CA ILE A 78 19.90 -7.99 13.30
C ILE A 78 20.66 -9.14 13.97
N ALA A 79 21.94 -9.34 13.63
CA ALA A 79 22.84 -10.31 14.25
C ALA A 79 22.23 -11.72 14.37
N GLY A 80 21.58 -12.20 13.28
CA GLY A 80 20.96 -13.53 13.22
C GLY A 80 19.62 -13.66 13.97
N ARG A 81 19.13 -12.61 14.63
CA ARG A 81 17.80 -12.60 15.27
C ARG A 81 16.69 -12.44 14.21
N ARG A 82 15.46 -12.70 14.58
CA ARG A 82 14.29 -12.39 13.75
C ARG A 82 13.98 -10.90 13.84
N ALA A 83 13.90 -10.23 12.68
CA ALA A 83 13.56 -8.82 12.62
C ALA A 83 12.04 -8.65 12.46
N VAL A 84 11.46 -7.73 13.25
CA VAL A 84 10.11 -7.18 13.08
C VAL A 84 10.30 -5.74 12.66
N VAL A 85 9.89 -5.44 11.42
CA VAL A 85 10.14 -4.13 10.81
C VAL A 85 8.82 -3.37 10.66
N THR A 86 8.83 -2.12 11.07
CA THR A 86 7.73 -1.16 10.82
C THR A 86 8.31 0.05 10.12
N VAL A 87 7.64 0.49 9.05
CA VAL A 87 7.96 1.73 8.36
C VAL A 87 6.68 2.56 8.29
N SER A 88 6.72 3.78 8.84
CA SER A 88 5.57 4.68 8.82
C SER A 88 5.98 6.15 8.75
N TYR A 89 5.01 7.03 8.60
CA TYR A 89 5.24 8.46 8.85
C TYR A 89 5.05 8.78 10.31
N LEU A 90 5.88 9.70 10.85
CA LEU A 90 5.77 10.17 12.22
C LEU A 90 4.54 11.07 12.36
N GLU A 91 3.39 10.43 12.50
CA GLU A 91 2.10 11.08 12.65
C GLU A 91 1.37 10.54 13.88
N ARG A 92 0.64 11.41 14.56
CA ARG A 92 -0.11 11.06 15.77
C ARG A 92 -1.07 9.87 15.57
N LEU A 93 -1.70 9.78 14.40
CA LEU A 93 -2.67 8.72 14.08
C LEU A 93 -2.04 7.38 13.70
N LYS A 94 -0.74 7.32 13.46
CA LYS A 94 -0.03 6.06 13.13
C LYS A 94 0.23 5.19 14.36
N GLY A 95 0.01 5.72 15.56
CA GLY A 95 -0.04 4.93 16.78
C GLY A 95 1.32 4.48 17.31
N LEU A 96 2.43 5.16 16.98
CA LEU A 96 3.76 4.83 17.49
C LEU A 96 3.80 4.61 19.02
N PRO A 97 3.17 5.45 19.86
CA PRO A 97 3.19 5.22 21.31
C PRO A 97 2.52 3.89 21.70
N LEU A 98 1.43 3.51 21.04
CA LEU A 98 0.75 2.24 21.29
C LEU A 98 1.60 1.05 20.84
N GLN A 99 2.31 1.19 19.74
CA GLN A 99 3.24 0.17 19.26
C GLN A 99 4.38 -0.04 20.25
N LEU A 100 5.00 1.03 20.74
CA LEU A 100 6.07 0.92 21.76
C LEU A 100 5.55 0.30 23.06
N GLN A 101 4.36 0.67 23.50
CA GLN A 101 3.72 0.07 24.67
C GLN A 101 3.45 -1.44 24.47
N ALA A 102 2.97 -1.81 23.28
CA ALA A 102 2.74 -3.23 22.95
C ALA A 102 4.05 -4.04 22.94
N ILE A 103 5.13 -3.47 22.40
CA ILE A 103 6.46 -4.10 22.43
C ILE A 103 6.95 -4.26 23.87
N SER A 104 6.82 -3.24 24.71
CA SER A 104 7.19 -3.31 26.14
C SER A 104 6.45 -4.44 26.84
N SER A 105 5.11 -4.45 26.72
CA SER A 105 4.26 -5.48 27.34
C SER A 105 4.57 -6.89 26.83
N LEU A 106 4.91 -7.02 25.54
CA LEU A 106 5.35 -8.29 24.96
C LEU A 106 6.64 -8.79 25.59
N LEU A 107 7.65 -7.92 25.69
CA LEU A 107 8.96 -8.28 26.26
C LEU A 107 8.89 -8.53 27.77
N GLU A 108 8.02 -7.84 28.49
CA GLU A 108 7.74 -8.10 29.90
C GLU A 108 7.07 -9.47 30.11
N SER A 109 6.12 -9.83 29.26
CA SER A 109 5.41 -11.11 29.35
C SER A 109 6.24 -12.29 28.87
N MET A 110 7.17 -12.06 27.93
CA MET A 110 8.02 -13.08 27.33
C MET A 110 9.47 -12.61 27.22
N PRO A 111 10.22 -12.53 28.33
CA PRO A 111 11.58 -11.99 28.34
C PRO A 111 12.58 -12.73 27.43
N SER A 112 12.35 -14.01 27.16
CA SER A 112 13.19 -14.81 26.26
C SER A 112 13.19 -14.29 24.81
N LEU A 113 12.17 -13.52 24.41
CA LEU A 113 12.12 -12.93 23.06
C LEU A 113 13.17 -11.84 22.86
N ALA A 114 13.61 -11.16 23.92
CA ALA A 114 14.61 -10.09 23.81
C ALA A 114 15.95 -10.56 23.19
N SER A 115 16.29 -11.84 23.35
CA SER A 115 17.49 -12.42 22.74
C SER A 115 17.30 -12.94 21.31
N THR A 116 16.04 -13.12 20.87
CA THR A 116 15.71 -13.78 19.60
C THR A 116 15.07 -12.89 18.57
N ILE A 117 14.54 -11.73 19.00
CA ILE A 117 13.85 -10.76 18.14
C ILE A 117 14.52 -9.39 18.25
N VAL A 118 14.56 -8.67 17.13
CA VAL A 118 14.91 -7.25 17.08
C VAL A 118 13.75 -6.48 16.42
N PHE A 119 13.35 -5.39 17.03
CA PHE A 119 12.35 -4.47 16.46
C PHE A 119 13.08 -3.31 15.78
N ILE A 120 12.78 -3.10 14.52
CA ILE A 120 13.31 -1.99 13.71
C ILE A 120 12.13 -1.10 13.35
N ILE A 121 12.13 0.10 13.89
CA ILE A 121 11.05 1.08 13.65
C ILE A 121 11.65 2.27 12.91
N VAL A 122 11.16 2.50 11.71
CA VAL A 122 11.55 3.62 10.85
C VAL A 122 10.36 4.54 10.70
N ASP A 123 10.42 5.68 11.36
CA ASP A 123 9.40 6.73 11.24
C ASP A 123 9.97 7.92 10.48
N ILE A 124 9.31 8.25 9.36
CA ILE A 124 9.71 9.34 8.48
C ILE A 124 9.02 10.61 8.97
N PRO A 125 9.77 11.68 9.30
CA PRO A 125 9.17 12.95 9.68
C PRO A 125 8.22 13.46 8.60
N ASN A 126 7.07 13.98 9.02
CA ASN A 126 6.17 14.66 8.10
C ASN A 126 6.65 16.09 7.92
N GLU A 127 6.99 16.52 6.71
CA GLU A 127 7.52 17.86 6.43
C GLU A 127 6.51 19.00 6.68
N ASN A 128 5.26 18.66 7.01
CA ASN A 128 4.16 19.61 7.20
C ASN A 128 3.67 19.73 8.66
N ASP A 129 4.38 19.16 9.64
CA ASP A 129 4.08 19.32 11.07
C ASP A 129 5.06 20.29 11.75
#